data_ce8143628fbb439e95321ce6f01534c6
#
_entry.id   ce8143628fbb439e95321ce6f01534c6
#
_cell.length_a   1.000
_cell.length_b   1.000
_cell.length_c   1.000
_cell.angle_alpha   90.00
_cell.angle_beta   90.00
_cell.angle_gamma   90.00
#
_symmetry.space_group_name_H-M   'P 1'
#
loop_
_entity.id
_entity.type
_entity.pdbx_description
1 polymer ?
#
loop_
_entity_poly.entity_id
_entity_poly.type
_entity_poly.pdbx_seq_one_letter_code
_entity_poly.pdbx_strand_id
1 'polypeptide(L)'
;MNRRFGTPPLPGVTYRPRPGAYAVLWRDGRVLLTHQSAPEPEYQLPGGGIDPGESPITALHREVAEETGWTISPPRHIGTYRRFCYMPDYDRYAEKLCSVWIARPVLARGAPSEPGHSAHWMTPGDAMGALMDPGSRAMLARALRSWG
;
A
#
# COMPACT_ATOMS: atom_id res chain seq x y z
N MET A 1 -6.36 11.47 15.92
CA MET A 1 -4.99 11.52 15.35
C MET A 1 -4.60 10.16 14.83
N ASN A 2 -4.04 10.10 13.62
CA ASN A 2 -3.64 8.84 13.02
C ASN A 2 -2.39 8.28 13.69
N ARG A 3 -2.40 6.96 13.91
CA ARG A 3 -1.29 6.29 14.55
C ARG A 3 -0.06 6.28 13.65
N ARG A 4 1.12 6.54 14.23
CA ARG A 4 2.39 6.43 13.54
C ARG A 4 2.94 5.01 13.67
N PHE A 5 3.51 4.51 12.57
CA PHE A 5 4.25 3.25 12.53
C PHE A 5 5.65 3.48 11.97
N GLY A 6 6.58 2.61 12.35
CA GLY A 6 7.95 2.66 11.84
C GLY A 6 8.83 3.67 12.56
N THR A 7 9.83 4.16 11.87
CA THR A 7 10.87 5.04 12.43
C THR A 7 10.29 6.37 12.90
N PRO A 8 10.65 6.83 14.10
CA PRO A 8 10.25 8.16 14.56
C PRO A 8 10.84 9.26 13.67
N PRO A 9 10.18 10.43 13.58
CA PRO A 9 10.75 11.55 12.85
C PRO A 9 12.06 12.03 13.50
N LEU A 10 13.03 12.40 12.66
CA LEU A 10 14.31 12.93 13.12
C LEU A 10 14.14 14.38 13.59
N PRO A 11 14.79 14.77 14.71
CA PRO A 11 14.75 16.16 15.17
C PRO A 11 15.33 17.11 14.12
N GLY A 12 14.71 18.27 13.96
CA GLY A 12 15.20 19.32 13.06
C GLY A 12 14.99 19.08 11.57
N VAL A 13 14.33 17.97 11.20
CA VAL A 13 14.05 17.63 9.80
C VAL A 13 12.62 18.03 9.46
N THR A 14 12.45 18.72 8.32
CA THR A 14 11.13 19.04 7.79
C THR A 14 10.63 17.91 6.91
N TYR A 15 9.44 17.40 7.22
CA TYR A 15 8.79 16.33 6.45
C TYR A 15 7.65 16.91 5.64
N ARG A 16 7.57 16.53 4.36
CA ARG A 16 6.46 16.94 3.49
C ARG A 16 5.36 15.89 3.54
N PRO A 17 4.10 16.29 3.74
CA PRO A 17 2.98 15.36 3.69
C PRO A 17 2.86 14.72 2.31
N ARG A 18 2.69 13.41 2.27
CA ARG A 18 2.48 12.63 1.04
C ARG A 18 1.29 11.70 1.26
N PRO A 19 0.07 12.15 0.92
CA PRO A 19 -1.09 11.28 1.03
C PRO A 19 -1.03 10.17 -0.01
N GLY A 20 -1.39 8.96 0.41
CA GLY A 20 -1.44 7.79 -0.44
C GLY A 20 -2.63 6.92 -0.12
N ALA A 21 -3.02 6.07 -1.08
CA ALA A 21 -4.10 5.11 -0.95
C ALA A 21 -3.58 3.71 -1.25
N TYR A 22 -3.82 2.78 -0.33
CA TYR A 22 -3.32 1.41 -0.39
C TYR A 22 -4.45 0.43 -0.12
N ALA A 23 -4.32 -0.79 -0.64
CA ALA A 23 -5.37 -1.79 -0.49
C ALA A 23 -4.86 -3.10 0.10
N VAL A 24 -5.65 -3.67 0.99
CA VAL A 24 -5.57 -5.09 1.32
C VAL A 24 -6.53 -5.80 0.37
N LEU A 25 -5.97 -6.58 -0.54
CA LEU A 25 -6.72 -7.25 -1.60
C LEU A 25 -6.84 -8.74 -1.29
N TRP A 26 -8.07 -9.23 -1.24
CA TRP A 26 -8.38 -10.59 -0.81
C TRP A 26 -9.24 -11.30 -1.85
N ARG A 27 -8.82 -12.51 -2.22
CA ARG A 27 -9.62 -13.38 -3.10
C ARG A 27 -9.21 -14.84 -2.91
N ASP A 28 -10.21 -15.71 -2.77
CA ASP A 28 -10.02 -17.16 -2.69
C ASP A 28 -8.98 -17.58 -1.64
N GLY A 29 -9.06 -16.94 -0.45
CA GLY A 29 -8.19 -17.28 0.67
C GLY A 29 -6.77 -16.74 0.56
N ARG A 30 -6.48 -15.87 -0.41
CA ARG A 30 -5.15 -15.31 -0.64
C ARG A 30 -5.17 -13.79 -0.71
N VAL A 31 -4.02 -13.20 -0.38
CA VAL A 31 -3.79 -11.75 -0.41
C VAL A 31 -2.89 -11.44 -1.60
N LEU A 32 -3.24 -10.39 -2.35
CA LEU A 32 -2.44 -9.92 -3.47
C LEU A 32 -1.52 -8.79 -3.00
N LEU A 33 -0.22 -9.01 -3.08
CA LEU A 33 0.80 -8.01 -2.78
C LEU A 33 1.53 -7.60 -4.06
N THR A 34 2.15 -6.42 -4.02
CA THR A 34 3.11 -6.01 -5.03
C THR A 34 4.52 -6.10 -4.45
N HIS A 35 5.50 -6.36 -5.32
CA HIS A 35 6.91 -6.31 -4.97
C HIS A 35 7.59 -5.25 -5.81
N GLN A 36 8.28 -4.30 -5.16
CA GLN A 36 9.13 -3.33 -5.84
C GLN A 36 10.58 -3.80 -5.81
N SER A 37 11.30 -3.62 -6.92
CA SER A 37 12.71 -3.99 -6.98
C SER A 37 13.64 -2.87 -6.51
N ALA A 38 13.17 -1.62 -6.54
CA ALA A 38 13.97 -0.43 -6.21
C ALA A 38 13.09 0.61 -5.49
N PRO A 39 13.68 1.50 -4.65
CA PRO A 39 15.11 1.58 -4.32
C PRO A 39 15.61 0.41 -3.48
N GLU A 40 14.76 -0.20 -2.65
CA GLU A 40 15.02 -1.40 -1.88
C GLU A 40 14.01 -2.47 -2.28
N PRO A 41 14.44 -3.74 -2.49
CA PRO A 41 13.47 -4.81 -2.72
C PRO A 41 12.51 -4.93 -1.54
N GLU A 42 11.20 -4.82 -1.81
CA GLU A 42 10.22 -4.82 -0.73
C GLU A 42 8.86 -5.32 -1.23
N TYR A 43 8.22 -6.20 -0.44
CA TYR A 43 6.81 -6.52 -0.62
C TYR A 43 5.96 -5.45 0.05
N GLN A 44 4.91 -5.02 -0.63
CA GLN A 44 4.05 -3.93 -0.18
C GLN A 44 2.58 -4.22 -0.45
N LEU A 45 1.70 -3.56 0.31
CA LEU A 45 0.30 -3.44 -0.10
C LEU A 45 0.24 -2.66 -1.40
N PRO A 46 -0.52 -3.10 -2.40
CA PRO A 46 -0.68 -2.33 -3.64
C PRO A 46 -1.28 -0.96 -3.37
N GLY A 47 -0.74 0.05 -4.03
CA GLY A 47 -1.18 1.43 -3.87
C GLY A 47 -0.04 2.39 -4.07
N GLY A 48 -0.31 3.67 -3.83
CA GLY A 48 0.70 4.70 -3.99
C GLY A 48 0.17 6.09 -3.74
N GLY A 49 0.92 7.09 -4.17
CA GLY A 49 0.59 8.49 -3.96
C GLY A 49 -0.67 8.92 -4.69
N ILE A 50 -1.39 9.83 -4.07
CA ILE A 50 -2.56 10.48 -4.66
C ILE A 50 -2.06 11.71 -5.41
N ASP A 51 -2.35 11.79 -6.71
CA ASP A 51 -1.95 12.94 -7.53
C ASP A 51 -2.83 14.16 -7.22
N PRO A 52 -2.32 15.38 -7.42
CA PRO A 52 -3.11 16.58 -7.21
C PRO A 52 -4.43 16.52 -8.00
N GLY A 53 -5.56 16.81 -7.31
CA GLY A 53 -6.88 16.77 -7.92
C GLY A 53 -7.49 15.39 -8.05
N GLU A 54 -6.77 14.34 -7.73
CA GLU A 54 -7.24 12.95 -7.79
C GLU A 54 -7.90 12.59 -6.46
N SER A 55 -9.02 11.85 -6.50
CA SER A 55 -9.61 11.32 -5.27
C SER A 55 -8.84 10.11 -4.78
N PRO A 56 -8.87 9.80 -3.47
CA PRO A 56 -8.20 8.60 -2.94
C PRO A 56 -8.65 7.31 -3.63
N ILE A 57 -9.95 7.17 -3.92
CA ILE A 57 -10.49 5.97 -4.57
C ILE A 57 -9.99 5.86 -6.01
N THR A 58 -9.97 6.97 -6.76
CA THR A 58 -9.43 6.98 -8.12
C THR A 58 -7.95 6.61 -8.12
N ALA A 59 -7.17 7.19 -7.20
CA ALA A 59 -5.75 6.87 -7.05
C ALA A 59 -5.56 5.38 -6.75
N LEU A 60 -6.39 4.82 -5.87
CA LEU A 60 -6.31 3.42 -5.50
C LEU A 60 -6.52 2.49 -6.70
N HIS A 61 -7.59 2.71 -7.47
CA HIS A 61 -7.87 1.91 -8.67
C HIS A 61 -6.72 2.00 -9.66
N ARG A 62 -6.20 3.20 -9.89
CA ARG A 62 -5.08 3.45 -10.81
C ARG A 62 -3.81 2.72 -10.36
N GLU A 63 -3.41 2.92 -9.11
CA GLU A 63 -2.17 2.34 -8.57
C GLU A 63 -2.24 0.81 -8.53
N VAL A 64 -3.37 0.24 -8.11
CA VAL A 64 -3.53 -1.22 -8.09
C VAL A 64 -3.40 -1.79 -9.51
N ALA A 65 -4.02 -1.15 -10.50
CA ALA A 65 -3.92 -1.58 -11.88
C ALA A 65 -2.47 -1.51 -12.40
N GLU A 66 -1.77 -0.42 -12.09
CA GLU A 66 -0.38 -0.23 -12.52
C GLU A 66 0.57 -1.26 -11.89
N GLU A 67 0.37 -1.56 -10.60
CA GLU A 67 1.29 -2.42 -9.84
C GLU A 67 0.94 -3.91 -9.91
N THR A 68 -0.31 -4.26 -10.17
CA THR A 68 -0.74 -5.66 -10.14
C THR A 68 -1.42 -6.15 -11.43
N GLY A 69 -1.91 -5.24 -12.27
CA GLY A 69 -2.67 -5.60 -13.46
C GLY A 69 -4.12 -5.98 -13.17
N TRP A 70 -4.61 -5.82 -11.94
CA TRP A 70 -5.96 -6.19 -11.57
C TRP A 70 -6.89 -5.00 -11.41
N THR A 71 -8.16 -5.19 -11.79
CA THR A 71 -9.25 -4.32 -11.36
C THR A 71 -9.76 -4.78 -10.00
N ILE A 72 -10.42 -3.89 -9.26
CA ILE A 72 -10.92 -4.21 -7.91
C ILE A 72 -12.38 -3.82 -7.75
N SER A 73 -13.06 -4.48 -6.82
CA SER A 73 -14.40 -4.12 -6.37
C SER A 73 -14.40 -2.74 -5.69
N PRO A 74 -15.58 -2.12 -5.48
CA PRO A 74 -15.64 -0.87 -4.72
C PRO A 74 -14.95 -1.03 -3.36
N PRO A 75 -13.95 -0.18 -3.06
CA PRO A 75 -13.16 -0.36 -1.85
C PRO A 75 -13.87 0.19 -0.62
N ARG A 76 -13.56 -0.40 0.55
CA ARG A 76 -14.05 0.04 1.86
C ARG A 76 -12.87 0.48 2.72
N HIS A 77 -12.93 1.70 3.23
CA HIS A 77 -11.87 2.24 4.08
C HIS A 77 -11.82 1.53 5.43
N ILE A 78 -10.62 1.13 5.87
CA ILE A 78 -10.44 0.45 7.14
C ILE A 78 -9.52 1.17 8.12
N GLY A 79 -8.75 2.14 7.66
CA GLY A 79 -7.90 2.90 8.56
C GLY A 79 -6.90 3.77 7.83
N THR A 80 -6.23 4.61 8.60
CA THR A 80 -5.18 5.49 8.10
C THR A 80 -4.05 5.50 9.11
N TYR A 81 -2.80 5.47 8.63
CA TYR A 81 -1.64 5.57 9.50
C TYR A 81 -0.58 6.49 8.89
N ARG A 82 0.37 6.93 9.72
CA ARG A 82 1.46 7.80 9.30
C ARG A 82 2.78 7.04 9.31
N ARG A 83 3.61 7.32 8.32
CA ARG A 83 4.96 6.76 8.23
C ARG A 83 5.93 7.85 7.79
N PHE A 84 7.02 8.03 8.54
CA PHE A 84 8.10 8.95 8.18
C PHE A 84 9.16 8.19 7.41
N CYS A 85 9.58 8.73 6.27
CA CYS A 85 10.62 8.08 5.46
C CYS A 85 11.40 9.12 4.65
N TYR A 86 12.59 8.71 4.21
CA TYR A 86 13.36 9.45 3.23
C TYR A 86 13.07 8.89 1.83
N MET A 87 12.82 9.77 0.86
CA MET A 87 12.54 9.39 -0.52
C MET A 87 13.74 9.75 -1.40
N PRO A 88 14.63 8.79 -1.72
CA PRO A 88 15.88 9.08 -2.45
C PRO A 88 15.65 9.70 -3.82
N ASP A 89 14.61 9.26 -4.55
CA ASP A 89 14.33 9.76 -5.91
C ASP A 89 14.00 11.25 -5.95
N TYR A 90 13.53 11.80 -4.83
CA TYR A 90 13.14 13.21 -4.69
C TYR A 90 14.07 13.97 -3.77
N ASP A 91 15.06 13.30 -3.17
CA ASP A 91 15.97 13.87 -2.17
C ASP A 91 15.20 14.67 -1.11
N ARG A 92 14.19 14.06 -0.50
CA ARG A 92 13.38 14.70 0.52
C ARG A 92 12.82 13.72 1.54
N TYR A 93 12.55 14.25 2.73
CA TYR A 93 11.86 13.52 3.78
C TYR A 93 10.36 13.70 3.62
N ALA A 94 9.61 12.60 3.81
CA ALA A 94 8.17 12.58 3.65
C ALA A 94 7.47 12.00 4.87
N GLU A 95 6.34 12.61 5.22
CA GLU A 95 5.34 12.04 6.12
C GLU A 95 4.26 11.43 5.25
N LYS A 96 4.29 10.12 5.08
CA LYS A 96 3.27 9.41 4.33
C LYS A 96 2.01 9.27 5.16
N LEU A 97 0.91 9.73 4.62
CA LEU A 97 -0.43 9.50 5.17
C LEU A 97 -1.05 8.37 4.37
N CYS A 98 -1.04 7.18 4.95
CA CYS A 98 -1.45 5.95 4.25
C CYS A 98 -2.89 5.61 4.59
N SER A 99 -3.82 5.97 3.71
CA SER A 99 -5.20 5.49 3.80
C SER A 99 -5.24 4.06 3.29
N VAL A 100 -5.84 3.16 4.06
CA VAL A 100 -5.89 1.74 3.70
C VAL A 100 -7.34 1.29 3.54
N TRP A 101 -7.57 0.56 2.47
CA TRP A 101 -8.89 0.11 2.03
C TRP A 101 -8.86 -1.41 1.86
N ILE A 102 -9.99 -2.05 1.96
CA ILE A 102 -10.13 -3.46 1.58
C ILE A 102 -10.95 -3.54 0.31
N ALA A 103 -10.55 -4.44 -0.58
CA ALA A 103 -11.27 -4.69 -1.83
C ALA A 103 -10.96 -6.10 -2.32
N ARG A 104 -11.75 -6.53 -3.29
CA ARG A 104 -11.58 -7.82 -3.93
C ARG A 104 -11.03 -7.62 -5.33
N PRO A 105 -9.93 -8.28 -5.71
CA PRO A 105 -9.51 -8.34 -7.11
C PRO A 105 -10.59 -9.01 -7.96
N VAL A 106 -10.96 -8.37 -9.07
CA VAL A 106 -12.08 -8.82 -9.90
C VAL A 106 -11.61 -9.40 -11.22
N LEU A 107 -10.83 -8.64 -11.99
CA LEU A 107 -10.44 -9.01 -13.34
C LEU A 107 -8.96 -8.72 -13.57
N ALA A 108 -8.23 -9.74 -14.02
CA ALA A 108 -6.84 -9.58 -14.44
C ALA A 108 -6.81 -8.98 -15.85
N ARG A 109 -6.15 -7.84 -16.01
CA ARG A 109 -6.03 -7.14 -17.29
C ARG A 109 -4.69 -7.36 -17.98
N GLY A 110 -3.74 -7.99 -17.30
CA GLY A 110 -2.41 -8.26 -17.84
C GLY A 110 -1.33 -8.09 -16.78
N ALA A 111 -0.09 -8.00 -17.21
CA ALA A 111 1.03 -7.77 -16.33
C ALA A 111 1.01 -6.36 -15.74
N PRO A 112 1.68 -6.15 -14.57
CA PRO A 112 1.89 -4.81 -14.06
C PRO A 112 2.55 -3.90 -15.08
N SER A 113 2.08 -2.66 -15.18
CA SER A 113 2.66 -1.65 -16.08
C SER A 113 3.68 -0.77 -15.39
N GLU A 114 3.68 -0.71 -14.05
CA GLU A 114 4.66 0.06 -13.30
C GLU A 114 6.02 -0.62 -13.34
N PRO A 115 7.08 0.07 -13.85
CA PRO A 115 8.42 -0.52 -13.90
C PRO A 115 8.90 -0.97 -12.53
N GLY A 116 9.53 -2.15 -12.47
CA GLY A 116 10.08 -2.68 -11.23
C GLY A 116 9.07 -3.30 -10.28
N HIS A 117 7.81 -3.38 -10.66
CA HIS A 117 6.77 -4.02 -9.84
C HIS A 117 6.36 -5.38 -10.39
N SER A 118 6.07 -6.32 -9.47
CA SER A 118 5.49 -7.62 -9.80
C SER A 118 4.40 -7.96 -8.79
N ALA A 119 3.39 -8.71 -9.22
CA ALA A 119 2.23 -9.08 -8.41
C ALA A 119 2.41 -10.48 -7.84
N HIS A 120 2.05 -10.67 -6.56
CA HIS A 120 2.24 -11.94 -5.86
C HIS A 120 1.02 -12.28 -5.01
N TRP A 121 0.48 -13.48 -5.22
CA TRP A 121 -0.57 -14.04 -4.37
C TRP A 121 0.05 -14.83 -3.23
N MET A 122 -0.37 -14.55 -2.01
CA MET A 122 0.17 -15.19 -0.81
C MET A 122 -0.93 -15.62 0.14
N THR A 123 -0.67 -16.65 0.94
CA THR A 123 -1.51 -16.94 2.09
C THR A 123 -1.42 -15.76 3.08
N PRO A 124 -2.43 -15.56 3.95
CA PRO A 124 -2.35 -14.49 4.95
C PRO A 124 -1.10 -14.54 5.82
N GLY A 125 -0.69 -15.75 6.23
CA GLY A 125 0.52 -15.93 7.03
C GLY A 125 1.78 -15.52 6.30
N ASP A 126 1.91 -15.91 5.03
CA ASP A 126 3.06 -15.54 4.21
C ASP A 126 3.09 -14.03 3.95
N ALA A 127 1.92 -13.43 3.71
CA ALA A 127 1.81 -11.98 3.52
C ALA A 127 2.24 -11.21 4.77
N MET A 128 1.83 -11.66 5.96
CA MET A 128 2.26 -11.05 7.22
C MET A 128 3.78 -11.11 7.39
N GLY A 129 4.39 -12.22 6.99
CA GLY A 129 5.85 -12.37 7.05
C GLY A 129 6.60 -11.60 5.98
N ALA A 130 5.98 -11.38 4.81
CA ALA A 130 6.61 -10.69 3.69
C ALA A 130 6.59 -9.17 3.85
N LEU A 131 5.50 -8.62 4.41
CA LEU A 131 5.37 -7.17 4.61
C LEU A 131 6.35 -6.70 5.68
N MET A 132 7.24 -5.78 5.32
CA MET A 132 8.22 -5.23 6.24
C MET A 132 7.71 -3.99 6.97
N ASP A 133 6.80 -3.24 6.34
CA ASP A 133 6.22 -2.04 6.94
C ASP A 133 5.27 -2.41 8.08
N PRO A 134 5.54 -1.97 9.33
CA PRO A 134 4.68 -2.31 10.47
C PRO A 134 3.24 -1.80 10.32
N GLY A 135 3.05 -0.66 9.66
CA GLY A 135 1.70 -0.12 9.42
C GLY A 135 0.90 -1.00 8.47
N SER A 136 1.54 -1.47 7.40
CA SER A 136 0.92 -2.42 6.46
C SER A 136 0.53 -3.72 7.14
N ARG A 137 1.41 -4.25 7.98
CA ARG A 137 1.10 -5.47 8.76
C ARG A 137 -0.07 -5.27 9.70
N ALA A 138 -0.13 -4.13 10.39
CA ALA A 138 -1.25 -3.79 11.27
C ALA A 138 -2.57 -3.73 10.50
N MET A 139 -2.56 -3.15 9.30
CA MET A 139 -3.75 -3.04 8.47
C MET A 139 -4.17 -4.40 7.90
N LEU A 140 -3.21 -5.22 7.49
CA LEU A 140 -3.51 -6.59 7.06
C LEU A 140 -4.16 -7.38 8.21
N ALA A 141 -3.60 -7.30 9.42
CA ALA A 141 -4.18 -7.96 10.59
C ALA A 141 -5.60 -7.50 10.86
N ARG A 142 -5.86 -6.20 10.73
CA ARG A 142 -7.22 -5.64 10.88
C ARG A 142 -8.17 -6.20 9.82
N ALA A 143 -7.74 -6.24 8.57
CA ALA A 143 -8.55 -6.79 7.48
C ALA A 143 -8.87 -8.28 7.70
N LEU A 144 -7.89 -9.05 8.13
CA LEU A 144 -8.09 -10.49 8.39
C LEU A 144 -9.12 -10.73 9.50
N ARG A 145 -9.19 -9.88 10.52
CA ARG A 145 -10.20 -10.00 11.57
C ARG A 145 -11.62 -9.75 11.02
N SER A 146 -11.76 -8.87 10.02
CA SER A 146 -13.07 -8.59 9.43
C SER A 146 -13.53 -9.68 8.44
N TRP A 147 -12.60 -10.50 7.97
CA TRP A 147 -12.90 -11.61 7.06
C TRP A 147 -13.04 -12.96 7.79
N GLY A 148 -12.61 -13.00 9.04
CA GLY A 148 -12.57 -14.23 9.84
C GLY A 148 -13.90 -14.81 10.27
#